data_0295fc47661338c98a1f6c377d80eeda
#
_entry.id   0295fc47661338c98a1f6c377d80eeda
#
_cell.length_a   1.000
_cell.length_b   1.000
_cell.length_c   1.000
_cell.angle_alpha   90.00
_cell.angle_beta   90.00
_cell.angle_gamma   90.00
#
_symmetry.space_group_name_H-M   'P 1'
#
loop_
_entity.id
_entity.type
_entity.pdbx_description
1 polymer ?
#
loop_
_entity_poly.entity_id
_entity_poly.type
_entity_poly.pdbx_seq_one_letter_code
_entity_poly.pdbx_strand_id
1 'polypeptide(L)'
;MSSLTAPITLLNAVVATGESTAVQADAGQPAFLQVSGITSATVALQGSLDGTNWSTIGTALTANGIITVANAPKYLRANCTSYTSGTITAKVLY
;
A
#
# COMPACT_ATOMS: atom_id res chain seq x y z
N MET A 1 9.67 -12.81 9.64
CA MET A 1 8.71 -13.84 9.29
C MET A 1 7.46 -13.21 8.73
N SER A 2 6.94 -13.78 7.67
CA SER A 2 5.73 -13.26 7.04
C SER A 2 4.50 -13.44 7.93
N SER A 3 3.60 -12.44 7.93
CA SER A 3 2.39 -12.43 8.76
C SER A 3 1.15 -12.36 7.87
N LEU A 4 0.90 -13.43 7.10
CA LEU A 4 -0.22 -13.49 6.15
C LEU A 4 -1.56 -13.84 6.83
N THR A 5 -1.67 -13.64 8.14
CA THR A 5 -2.87 -13.99 8.90
C THR A 5 -3.71 -12.78 9.30
N ALA A 6 -3.12 -11.59 9.36
CA ALA A 6 -3.84 -10.39 9.78
C ALA A 6 -3.32 -9.17 9.02
N PRO A 7 -4.21 -8.39 8.41
CA PRO A 7 -3.79 -7.18 7.70
C PRO A 7 -3.38 -6.08 8.66
N ILE A 8 -2.47 -5.23 8.19
CA ILE A 8 -2.07 -4.00 8.88
C ILE A 8 -2.64 -2.82 8.12
N THR A 9 -3.31 -1.91 8.83
CA THR A 9 -3.86 -0.70 8.23
C THR A 9 -2.74 0.33 8.02
N LEU A 10 -2.48 0.69 6.77
CA LEU A 10 -1.49 1.70 6.41
C LEU A 10 -2.13 3.08 6.29
N LEU A 11 -3.24 3.18 5.56
CA LEU A 11 -4.02 4.41 5.46
C LEU A 11 -5.35 4.16 6.15
N ASN A 12 -5.69 5.00 7.13
CA ASN A 12 -6.90 4.82 7.92
C ASN A 12 -7.84 5.98 7.70
N ALA A 13 -8.83 5.79 6.81
CA ALA A 13 -9.86 6.78 6.52
C ALA A 13 -9.27 8.16 6.17
N VAL A 14 -8.24 8.17 5.33
CA VAL A 14 -7.56 9.42 4.98
C VAL A 14 -8.37 10.19 3.94
N VAL A 15 -8.25 11.51 3.99
CA VAL A 15 -8.98 12.45 3.13
C VAL A 15 -8.01 13.46 2.49
N ALA A 16 -6.79 13.03 2.23
CA ALA A 16 -5.75 13.86 1.64
C ALA A 16 -4.67 12.97 1.02
N THR A 17 -3.79 13.57 0.22
CA THR A 17 -2.61 12.89 -0.29
C THR A 17 -1.59 12.67 0.82
N GLY A 18 -0.72 11.71 0.64
CA GLY A 18 0.39 11.42 1.54
C GLY A 18 0.70 9.93 1.60
N GLU A 19 1.93 9.65 2.01
CA GLU A 19 2.38 8.27 2.22
C GLU A 19 2.08 7.81 3.64
N SER A 20 1.85 6.50 3.77
CA SER A 20 1.73 5.85 5.07
C SER A 20 3.10 5.66 5.72
N THR A 21 3.10 5.24 6.98
CA THR A 21 4.31 4.67 7.57
C THR A 21 4.71 3.40 6.81
N ALA A 22 6.00 3.12 6.79
CA ALA A 22 6.51 1.91 6.16
C ALA A 22 6.37 0.71 7.09
N VAL A 23 6.10 -0.45 6.49
CA VAL A 23 6.18 -1.73 7.21
C VAL A 23 7.35 -2.52 6.66
N GLN A 24 7.94 -3.36 7.50
CA GLN A 24 9.03 -4.23 7.10
C GLN A 24 8.46 -5.59 6.75
N ALA A 25 8.61 -5.99 5.49
CA ALA A 25 8.15 -7.27 4.99
C ALA A 25 9.32 -8.26 4.91
N ASP A 26 8.99 -9.54 4.72
CA ASP A 26 10.00 -10.55 4.43
C ASP A 26 10.28 -10.53 2.93
N ALA A 27 11.46 -10.11 2.54
CA ALA A 27 11.85 -10.03 1.14
C ALA A 27 11.67 -11.38 0.44
N GLY A 28 11.07 -11.36 -0.74
CA GLY A 28 10.83 -12.56 -1.52
C GLY A 28 9.52 -13.29 -1.19
N GLN A 29 8.80 -12.86 -0.17
CA GLN A 29 7.50 -13.45 0.18
C GLN A 29 6.35 -12.67 -0.46
N PRO A 30 5.17 -13.30 -0.66
CA PRO A 30 4.04 -12.59 -1.24
C PRO A 30 3.49 -11.53 -0.30
N ALA A 31 2.91 -10.48 -0.89
CA ALA A 31 2.25 -9.41 -0.16
C ALA A 31 1.02 -8.94 -0.95
N PHE A 32 0.07 -8.36 -0.23
CA PHE A 32 -1.19 -7.89 -0.81
C PHE A 32 -1.53 -6.54 -0.22
N LEU A 33 -2.04 -5.64 -1.05
CA LEU A 33 -2.59 -4.36 -0.60
C LEU A 33 -4.05 -4.25 -1.03
N GLN A 34 -4.95 -4.02 -0.09
CA GLN A 34 -6.35 -3.77 -0.37
C GLN A 34 -6.67 -2.30 -0.10
N VAL A 35 -7.31 -1.65 -1.05
CA VAL A 35 -7.73 -0.26 -0.93
C VAL A 35 -9.24 -0.17 -1.07
N SER A 36 -9.86 0.59 -0.17
CA SER A 36 -11.30 0.85 -0.17
C SER A 36 -11.57 2.33 0.08
N GLY A 37 -12.79 2.75 -0.23
CA GLY A 37 -13.24 4.12 0.00
C GLY A 37 -12.78 5.11 -1.05
N ILE A 38 -12.24 4.68 -2.18
CA ILE A 38 -11.86 5.57 -3.27
C ILE A 38 -13.11 6.04 -4.00
N THR A 39 -13.31 7.36 -4.07
CA THR A 39 -14.27 7.98 -4.97
C THR A 39 -13.54 8.64 -6.13
N SER A 40 -12.57 9.50 -5.83
CA SER A 40 -11.70 10.10 -6.84
C SER A 40 -10.33 10.33 -6.23
N ALA A 41 -9.47 9.34 -6.36
CA ALA A 41 -8.12 9.35 -5.79
C ALA A 41 -7.28 8.25 -6.43
N THR A 42 -5.98 8.33 -6.22
CA THR A 42 -5.02 7.32 -6.70
C THR A 42 -4.17 6.87 -5.52
N VAL A 43 -4.08 5.57 -5.32
CA VAL A 43 -3.27 4.96 -4.25
C VAL A 43 -2.29 3.99 -4.87
N ALA A 44 -1.01 4.17 -4.57
CA ALA A 44 0.06 3.31 -5.04
C ALA A 44 0.61 2.48 -3.88
N LEU A 45 0.94 1.23 -4.17
CA LEU A 45 1.79 0.42 -3.30
C LEU A 45 3.23 0.71 -3.67
N GLN A 46 4.04 1.10 -2.71
CA GLN A 46 5.45 1.40 -2.94
C GLN A 46 6.32 0.47 -2.12
N GLY A 47 7.46 0.13 -2.69
CA GLY A 47 8.44 -0.72 -2.05
C GLY A 47 9.82 -0.13 -2.07
N SER A 48 10.65 -0.57 -1.13
CA SER A 48 12.03 -0.12 -1.00
C SER A 48 12.89 -1.23 -0.40
N LEU A 49 14.16 -1.23 -0.75
CA LEU A 49 15.14 -2.13 -0.13
C LEU A 49 15.89 -1.45 1.02
N ASP A 50 15.96 -0.13 1.00
CA ASP A 50 16.73 0.65 1.99
C ASP A 50 15.89 1.56 2.87
N GLY A 51 14.59 1.66 2.59
CA GLY A 51 13.68 2.54 3.34
C GLY A 51 13.79 4.02 2.96
N THR A 52 14.60 4.37 1.98
CA THR A 52 14.85 5.75 1.54
C THR A 52 14.40 5.98 0.11
N ASN A 53 14.76 5.07 -0.78
CA ASN A 53 14.39 5.15 -2.19
C ASN A 53 13.19 4.25 -2.46
N TRP A 54 12.07 4.84 -2.88
CA TRP A 54 10.81 4.16 -3.05
C TRP A 54 10.38 4.09 -4.51
N SER A 55 9.80 2.98 -4.89
CA SER A 55 9.27 2.77 -6.24
C SER A 55 7.89 2.17 -6.17
N THR A 56 7.03 2.56 -7.10
CA THR A 56 5.68 2.00 -7.21
C THR A 56 5.74 0.55 -7.70
N ILE A 57 5.03 -0.31 -7.01
CA ILE A 57 4.91 -1.72 -7.38
C ILE A 57 3.58 -1.91 -8.13
N GLY A 58 3.67 -2.44 -9.35
CA GLY A 58 2.49 -2.69 -10.16
C GLY A 58 1.82 -1.40 -10.62
N THR A 59 0.51 -1.46 -10.80
CA THR A 59 -0.29 -0.32 -11.25
C THR A 59 -1.01 0.31 -10.07
N ALA A 60 -0.89 1.63 -9.90
CA ALA A 60 -1.61 2.36 -8.86
C ALA A 60 -3.12 2.19 -9.03
N LEU A 61 -3.84 2.11 -7.91
CA LEU A 61 -5.28 1.93 -7.92
C LEU A 61 -5.99 3.28 -8.00
N THR A 62 -6.91 3.41 -8.93
CA THR A 62 -7.80 4.57 -9.06
C THR A 62 -9.22 4.23 -8.64
N ALA A 63 -9.45 3.01 -8.23
CA ALA A 63 -10.72 2.49 -7.71
C ALA A 63 -10.41 1.46 -6.63
N ASN A 64 -11.43 1.06 -5.87
CA ASN A 64 -11.27 0.02 -4.85
C ASN A 64 -10.75 -1.27 -5.50
N GLY A 65 -9.81 -1.92 -4.85
CA GLY A 65 -9.23 -3.14 -5.39
C GLY A 65 -8.09 -3.68 -4.54
N ILE A 66 -7.40 -4.67 -5.10
CA ILE A 66 -6.28 -5.34 -4.45
C ILE A 66 -5.10 -5.37 -5.41
N ILE A 67 -3.93 -5.01 -4.88
CA ILE A 67 -2.64 -5.20 -5.57
C ILE A 67 -1.98 -6.42 -4.97
N THR A 68 -1.54 -7.34 -5.82
CA THR A 68 -0.80 -8.53 -5.39
C THR A 68 0.66 -8.39 -5.78
N VAL A 69 1.55 -8.82 -4.88
CA VAL A 69 2.98 -8.81 -5.10
C VAL A 69 3.51 -10.21 -4.85
N ALA A 70 4.11 -10.82 -5.86
CA ALA A 70 4.63 -12.19 -5.74
C ALA A 70 5.86 -12.25 -4.82
N ASN A 71 6.72 -11.23 -4.93
CA ASN A 71 7.96 -11.16 -4.17
C ASN A 71 8.09 -9.75 -3.60
N ALA A 72 7.82 -9.60 -2.31
CA ALA A 72 7.88 -8.31 -1.65
C ALA A 72 9.32 -7.84 -1.48
N PRO A 73 9.58 -6.52 -1.59
CA PRO A 73 10.84 -5.94 -1.14
C PRO A 73 10.87 -5.89 0.40
N LYS A 74 11.96 -5.39 0.95
CA LYS A 74 12.12 -5.34 2.41
C LYS A 74 11.13 -4.43 3.08
N TYR A 75 10.79 -3.29 2.45
CA TYR A 75 9.85 -2.30 3.01
C TYR A 75 8.70 -2.07 2.05
N LEU A 76 7.52 -1.87 2.62
CA LEU A 76 6.29 -1.56 1.88
C LEU A 76 5.61 -0.37 2.52
N ARG A 77 4.98 0.48 1.68
CA ARG A 77 4.08 1.54 2.16
C ARG A 77 3.00 1.80 1.12
N ALA A 78 1.90 2.40 1.57
CA ALA A 78 0.87 2.91 0.68
C ALA A 78 1.05 4.41 0.53
N ASN A 79 0.83 4.94 -0.67
CA ASN A 79 0.93 6.35 -0.94
C ASN A 79 -0.27 6.82 -1.73
N CYS A 80 -1.07 7.70 -1.14
CA CYS A 80 -2.14 8.39 -1.86
C CYS A 80 -1.51 9.53 -2.64
N THR A 81 -1.30 9.31 -3.94
CA THR A 81 -0.56 10.25 -4.79
C THR A 81 -1.45 11.34 -5.38
N SER A 82 -2.75 11.10 -5.45
CA SER A 82 -3.73 12.05 -5.95
C SER A 82 -5.01 11.89 -5.15
N TYR A 83 -5.63 13.00 -4.77
CA TYR A 83 -6.85 12.97 -3.98
C TYR A 83 -7.79 14.09 -4.39
N THR A 84 -9.06 13.73 -4.67
CA THR A 84 -10.13 14.70 -4.89
C THR A 84 -11.28 14.43 -3.90
N SER A 85 -11.70 13.17 -3.76
CA SER A 85 -12.77 12.81 -2.85
C SER A 85 -12.70 11.34 -2.46
N GLY A 86 -13.31 11.03 -1.33
CA GLY A 86 -13.36 9.69 -0.76
C GLY A 86 -12.82 9.67 0.65
N THR A 87 -12.98 8.53 1.31
CA THR A 87 -12.40 8.25 2.63
C THR A 87 -11.61 6.97 2.48
N ILE A 88 -10.31 7.09 2.34
CA ILE A 88 -9.47 6.01 1.82
C ILE A 88 -8.87 5.20 2.95
N THR A 89 -9.07 3.89 2.88
CA THR A 89 -8.44 2.93 3.80
C THR A 89 -7.61 1.95 2.98
N ALA A 90 -6.36 1.79 3.34
CA ALA A 90 -5.47 0.84 2.70
C ALA A 90 -4.90 -0.12 3.74
N LYS A 91 -5.01 -1.40 3.47
CA LYS A 91 -4.52 -2.47 4.35
C LYS A 91 -3.54 -3.34 3.60
N VAL A 92 -2.46 -3.70 4.25
CA VAL A 92 -1.44 -4.58 3.68
C VAL A 92 -1.40 -5.89 4.45
N LEU A 93 -1.20 -6.98 3.71
CA LEU A 93 -1.00 -8.31 4.26
C LEU A 93 0.32 -8.84 3.72
N TYR A 94 1.22 -9.26 4.62
CA TYR A 94 2.55 -9.70 4.21
C TYR A 94 3.12 -10.78 5.13
#